data_908af42e2cacf8905e9716c7af3bbb80
#
_entry.id   908af42e2cacf8905e9716c7af3bbb80
#
_cell.length_a   1.000
_cell.length_b   1.000
_cell.length_c   1.000
_cell.angle_alpha   90.00
_cell.angle_beta   90.00
_cell.angle_gamma   90.00
#
_symmetry.space_group_name_H-M   'P 1'
#
loop_
_entity.id
_entity.type
_entity.pdbx_description
1 polymer ?
#
loop_
_entity_poly.entity_id
_entity_poly.type
_entity_poly.pdbx_seq_one_letter_code
_entity_poly.pdbx_strand_id
1 'polypeptide(L)'
;SRYRQDELDRKVLVSGRIKSTDEKILYTVDALHAAITAGEQVSFKYCDWNLQKKMTPRHDGQLYRVSPWVLVWESGNYYLIAYTEGRLKHYRVDKMQNVHQLAGVKTGLPGR
;
A
#
# COMPACT_ATOMS: atom_id res chain seq x y z
N SER A 1 -12.99 -6.06 -5.05
CA SER A 1 -14.04 -6.38 -5.99
C SER A 1 -13.52 -7.31 -7.06
N ARG A 2 -14.41 -7.93 -7.76
CA ARG A 2 -14.04 -8.94 -8.74
C ARG A 2 -13.24 -8.38 -9.90
N TYR A 3 -13.66 -7.26 -10.44
CA TYR A 3 -12.96 -6.72 -11.60
C TYR A 3 -11.54 -6.31 -11.24
N ARG A 4 -11.34 -5.89 -10.02
CA ARG A 4 -10.00 -5.55 -9.56
C ARG A 4 -9.10 -6.77 -9.61
N GLN A 5 -9.60 -7.88 -9.15
CA GLN A 5 -8.83 -9.12 -9.17
C GLN A 5 -8.45 -9.51 -10.60
N ASP A 6 -9.42 -9.40 -11.48
CA ASP A 6 -9.17 -9.74 -12.87
C ASP A 6 -8.12 -8.84 -13.50
N GLU A 7 -8.16 -7.55 -13.18
CA GLU A 7 -7.19 -6.64 -13.72
C GLU A 7 -5.79 -6.94 -13.23
N LEU A 8 -5.65 -7.23 -11.96
CA LEU A 8 -4.35 -7.58 -11.42
C LEU A 8 -3.82 -8.85 -12.04
N ASP A 9 -4.67 -9.84 -12.20
CA ASP A 9 -4.28 -11.10 -12.79
C ASP A 9 -3.82 -10.92 -14.23
N ARG A 10 -4.53 -10.11 -14.99
CA ARG A 10 -4.16 -9.87 -16.37
C ARG A 10 -2.83 -9.17 -16.48
N LYS A 11 -2.57 -8.21 -15.63
CA LYS A 11 -1.28 -7.52 -15.65
C LYS A 11 -0.14 -8.47 -15.37
N VAL A 12 -0.34 -9.35 -14.43
CA VAL A 12 0.67 -10.34 -14.11
C VAL A 12 0.92 -11.26 -15.28
N LEU A 13 -0.15 -11.73 -15.90
CA LEU A 13 -0.02 -12.65 -17.03
C LEU A 13 0.64 -11.99 -18.21
N VAL A 14 0.32 -10.73 -18.48
CA VAL A 14 0.89 -10.03 -19.61
C VAL A 14 2.40 -9.88 -19.46
N SER A 15 2.85 -9.65 -18.25
CA SER A 15 4.28 -9.51 -18.03
C SER A 15 5.04 -10.79 -18.24
N GLY A 16 4.34 -11.91 -18.23
CA GLY A 16 4.94 -13.19 -18.49
C GLY A 16 5.62 -13.84 -17.32
N ARG A 17 5.82 -13.12 -16.26
CA ARG A 17 6.38 -13.69 -15.04
C ARG A 17 6.37 -12.64 -13.95
N ILE A 18 6.44 -13.12 -12.72
CA ILE A 18 6.42 -12.26 -11.54
C ILE A 18 7.73 -12.41 -10.83
N LYS A 19 8.39 -11.29 -10.59
CA LYS A 19 9.58 -11.26 -9.75
C LYS A 19 9.17 -11.15 -8.30
N SER A 20 10.08 -11.49 -7.39
CA SER A 20 9.80 -11.42 -5.97
C SER A 20 9.26 -10.05 -5.57
N THR A 21 9.86 -8.99 -6.11
CA THR A 21 9.43 -7.63 -5.79
C THR A 21 8.00 -7.40 -6.24
N ASP A 22 7.66 -7.88 -7.43
CA ASP A 22 6.32 -7.69 -7.96
C ASP A 22 5.29 -8.44 -7.11
N GLU A 23 5.65 -9.63 -6.66
CA GLU A 23 4.75 -10.39 -5.80
C GLU A 23 4.50 -9.67 -4.48
N LYS A 24 5.55 -9.10 -3.90
CA LYS A 24 5.42 -8.35 -2.65
C LYS A 24 4.54 -7.14 -2.85
N ILE A 25 4.70 -6.45 -3.96
CA ILE A 25 3.88 -5.27 -4.24
C ILE A 25 2.42 -5.67 -4.39
N LEU A 26 2.14 -6.74 -5.11
CA LEU A 26 0.76 -7.19 -5.27
C LEU A 26 0.16 -7.62 -3.94
N TYR A 27 0.94 -8.28 -3.10
CA TYR A 27 0.46 -8.65 -1.78
C TYR A 27 0.11 -7.41 -0.96
N THR A 28 0.97 -6.40 -1.01
CA THR A 28 0.73 -5.15 -0.30
C THR A 28 -0.51 -4.44 -0.84
N VAL A 29 -0.65 -4.41 -2.16
CA VAL A 29 -1.81 -3.78 -2.79
C VAL A 29 -3.09 -4.47 -2.32
N ASP A 30 -3.08 -5.80 -2.28
CA ASP A 30 -4.26 -6.54 -1.82
C ASP A 30 -4.58 -6.21 -0.37
N ALA A 31 -3.57 -6.14 0.48
CA ALA A 31 -3.79 -5.83 1.88
C ALA A 31 -4.37 -4.42 2.04
N LEU A 32 -3.83 -3.47 1.30
CA LEU A 32 -4.32 -2.10 1.35
C LEU A 32 -5.74 -2.01 0.83
N HIS A 33 -6.03 -2.71 -0.27
CA HIS A 33 -7.36 -2.68 -0.84
C HIS A 33 -8.38 -3.28 0.14
N ALA A 34 -8.01 -4.35 0.82
CA ALA A 34 -8.91 -4.96 1.79
C ALA A 34 -9.22 -3.97 2.91
N ALA A 35 -8.21 -3.24 3.38
CA ALA A 35 -8.43 -2.26 4.43
C ALA A 35 -9.30 -1.11 3.94
N ILE A 36 -9.08 -0.65 2.71
CA ILE A 36 -9.90 0.41 2.14
C ILE A 36 -11.36 -0.04 2.07
N THR A 37 -11.57 -1.24 1.58
CA THR A 37 -12.93 -1.77 1.46
C THR A 37 -13.60 -1.91 2.82
N ALA A 38 -12.86 -2.34 3.82
CA ALA A 38 -13.40 -2.50 5.16
C ALA A 38 -13.53 -1.19 5.92
N GLY A 39 -12.90 -0.12 5.42
CA GLY A 39 -12.91 1.15 6.14
C GLY A 39 -12.07 1.11 7.40
N GLU A 40 -10.97 0.37 7.38
CA GLU A 40 -10.11 0.19 8.53
C GLU A 40 -8.73 0.74 8.28
N GLN A 41 -8.04 1.10 9.34
CA GLN A 41 -6.69 1.65 9.24
C GLN A 41 -5.67 0.55 8.95
N VAL A 42 -4.50 0.98 8.52
CA VAL A 42 -3.38 0.08 8.29
C VAL A 42 -2.15 0.62 8.99
N SER A 43 -1.24 -0.30 9.30
CA SER A 43 0.08 0.09 9.80
C SER A 43 1.14 -0.50 8.88
N PHE A 44 2.26 0.18 8.80
CA PHE A 44 3.37 -0.29 7.98
C PHE A 44 4.64 0.43 8.37
N LYS A 45 5.76 -0.11 7.94
CA LYS A 45 7.04 0.58 8.01
C LYS A 45 7.33 1.19 6.64
N TYR A 46 7.75 2.43 6.65
CA TYR A 46 8.04 3.14 5.41
C TYR A 46 9.55 3.29 5.28
N CYS A 47 10.07 2.87 4.13
CA CYS A 47 11.51 2.75 3.94
C CYS A 47 11.97 3.60 2.79
N ASP A 48 13.23 4.00 2.84
CA ASP A 48 13.86 4.71 1.74
C ASP A 48 14.99 3.85 1.19
N TRP A 49 15.28 4.02 -0.09
CA TRP A 49 16.42 3.35 -0.71
C TRP A 49 17.68 4.11 -0.32
N ASN A 50 18.69 3.37 0.13
CA ASN A 50 19.98 4.00 0.41
C ASN A 50 20.88 3.93 -0.82
N LEU A 51 22.10 4.40 -0.69
CA LEU A 51 23.04 4.46 -1.81
C LEU A 51 23.40 3.07 -2.33
N GLN A 52 23.32 2.05 -1.50
CA GLN A 52 23.59 0.68 -1.90
C GLN A 52 22.34 -0.01 -2.44
N LYS A 53 21.28 0.75 -2.68
CA LYS A 53 20.01 0.23 -3.19
C LYS A 53 19.37 -0.75 -2.23
N LYS A 54 19.58 -0.57 -0.95
CA LYS A 54 18.91 -1.33 0.09
C LYS A 54 17.89 -0.44 0.75
N MET A 55 16.79 -1.05 1.17
CA MET A 55 15.75 -0.29 1.84
C MET A 55 16.09 -0.10 3.30
N THR A 56 16.02 1.15 3.74
CA THR A 56 16.26 1.48 5.15
C THR A 56 15.01 2.12 5.74
N PRO A 57 14.61 1.68 6.94
CA PRO A 57 13.40 2.24 7.57
C PRO A 57 13.58 3.71 7.90
N ARG A 58 12.53 4.47 7.70
CA ARG A 58 12.50 5.87 8.12
C ARG A 58 12.10 5.94 9.58
N HIS A 59 12.51 7.01 10.25
CA HIS A 59 12.15 7.22 11.65
C HIS A 59 12.51 6.02 12.52
N ASP A 60 13.70 5.44 12.25
CA ASP A 60 14.24 4.32 13.03
C ASP A 60 13.28 3.13 13.08
N GLY A 61 12.57 2.91 11.97
CA GLY A 61 11.67 1.76 11.89
C GLY A 61 10.35 1.96 12.58
N GLN A 62 10.00 3.19 12.91
CA GLN A 62 8.71 3.45 13.54
C GLN A 62 7.57 3.06 12.61
N LEU A 63 6.52 2.52 13.19
CA LEU A 63 5.34 2.16 12.42
C LEU A 63 4.54 3.41 12.06
N TYR A 64 4.13 3.46 10.82
CA TYR A 64 3.17 4.44 10.36
C TYR A 64 1.78 3.84 10.52
N ARG A 65 0.84 4.64 10.95
CA ARG A 65 -0.56 4.21 11.03
C ARG A 65 -1.41 5.26 10.35
N VAL A 66 -2.10 4.85 9.30
CA VAL A 66 -2.85 5.80 8.47
C VAL A 66 -4.21 5.23 8.11
N SER A 67 -5.09 6.11 7.67
CA SER A 67 -6.41 5.74 7.19
C SER A 67 -6.34 5.67 5.66
N PRO A 68 -6.27 4.49 5.08
CA PRO A 68 -6.11 4.38 3.62
C PRO A 68 -7.40 4.82 2.93
N TRP A 69 -7.24 5.58 1.85
CA TRP A 69 -8.39 6.09 1.12
C TRP A 69 -8.49 5.46 -0.26
N VAL A 70 -7.43 5.55 -1.07
CA VAL A 70 -7.50 5.05 -2.42
C VAL A 70 -6.10 4.66 -2.89
N LEU A 71 -6.05 3.66 -3.77
CA LEU A 71 -4.83 3.25 -4.44
C LEU A 71 -4.83 3.84 -5.84
N VAL A 72 -3.67 4.34 -6.26
CA VAL A 72 -3.51 4.98 -7.56
C VAL A 72 -2.33 4.34 -8.28
N TRP A 73 -2.51 4.09 -9.55
CA TRP A 73 -1.42 3.63 -10.41
C TRP A 73 -1.01 4.80 -11.29
N GLU A 74 0.25 5.19 -11.18
CA GLU A 74 0.73 6.32 -11.96
C GLU A 74 2.19 6.15 -12.29
N SER A 75 2.53 6.30 -13.55
CA SER A 75 3.92 6.28 -14.02
C SER A 75 4.66 5.02 -13.58
N GLY A 76 3.96 3.90 -13.64
CA GLY A 76 4.60 2.62 -13.35
C GLY A 76 4.68 2.25 -11.88
N ASN A 77 4.08 3.03 -11.01
CA ASN A 77 4.11 2.76 -9.59
C ASN A 77 2.74 2.86 -8.96
N TYR A 78 2.54 2.06 -7.91
CA TYR A 78 1.34 2.20 -7.08
C TYR A 78 1.61 3.20 -5.96
N TYR A 79 0.61 4.01 -5.69
CA TYR A 79 0.64 4.96 -4.59
C TYR A 79 -0.58 4.75 -3.73
N LEU A 80 -0.40 4.88 -2.43
CA LEU A 80 -1.52 4.91 -1.49
C LEU A 80 -1.76 6.35 -1.11
N ILE A 81 -2.99 6.80 -1.29
CA ILE A 81 -3.41 8.09 -0.75
C ILE A 81 -4.11 7.79 0.55
N ALA A 82 -3.61 8.33 1.63
CA ALA A 82 -4.11 8.03 2.96
C ALA A 82 -4.22 9.29 3.79
N TYR A 83 -5.12 9.24 4.73
CA TYR A 83 -5.37 10.35 5.63
C TYR A 83 -4.59 10.14 6.93
N THR A 84 -3.83 11.14 7.31
CA THR A 84 -3.09 11.08 8.55
C THR A 84 -2.79 12.50 9.02
N GLU A 85 -2.87 12.72 10.32
CA GLU A 85 -2.55 14.01 10.90
C GLU A 85 -3.34 15.15 10.28
N GLY A 86 -4.60 14.88 9.95
CA GLY A 86 -5.51 15.91 9.47
C GLY A 86 -5.43 16.22 7.99
N ARG A 87 -4.67 15.45 7.22
CA ARG A 87 -4.56 15.74 5.79
C ARG A 87 -4.24 14.48 5.01
N LEU A 88 -4.40 14.56 3.70
CA LEU A 88 -4.09 13.46 2.80
C LEU A 88 -2.61 13.48 2.45
N LYS A 89 -2.01 12.31 2.45
CA LYS A 89 -0.63 12.15 2.06
C LYS A 89 -0.51 11.02 1.05
N HIS A 90 0.56 11.07 0.25
CA HIS A 90 0.85 10.06 -0.74
C HIS A 90 2.00 9.20 -0.25
N TYR A 91 1.85 7.89 -0.39
CA TYR A 91 2.89 6.94 -0.02
C TYR A 91 3.14 6.00 -1.19
N ARG A 92 4.39 5.76 -1.50
CA ARG A 92 4.73 4.78 -2.52
C ARG A 92 4.59 3.39 -1.91
N VAL A 93 3.83 2.55 -2.60
CA VAL A 93 3.58 1.21 -2.10
C VAL A 93 4.86 0.37 -2.06
N ASP A 94 5.75 0.59 -3.03
CA ASP A 94 6.99 -0.19 -3.08
C ASP A 94 7.96 0.16 -1.94
N LYS A 95 7.68 1.19 -1.17
CA LYS A 95 8.50 1.53 0.00
C LYS A 95 7.89 1.04 1.30
N MET A 96 6.76 0.37 1.23
CA MET A 96 6.10 -0.13 2.44
C MET A 96 6.57 -1.52 2.78
N GLN A 97 6.73 -1.78 4.07
CA GLN A 97 7.05 -3.10 4.57
C GLN A 97 6.12 -3.43 5.74
N ASN A 98 5.82 -4.71 5.89
CA ASN A 98 5.04 -5.20 7.03
C ASN A 98 3.70 -4.50 7.14
N VAL A 99 2.96 -4.48 6.03
CA VAL A 99 1.65 -3.85 6.00
C VAL A 99 0.64 -4.74 6.69
N HIS A 100 -0.08 -4.17 7.65
CA HIS A 100 -1.09 -4.90 8.41
C HIS A 100 -2.37 -4.09 8.47
N GLN A 101 -3.48 -4.76 8.17
CA GLN A 101 -4.79 -4.18 8.36
C GLN A 101 -5.11 -4.23 9.85
N LEU A 102 -5.55 -3.10 10.39
CA LEU A 102 -5.86 -3.01 11.82
C LEU A 102 -7.34 -3.31 12.00
N ALA A 103 -7.63 -4.59 12.21
CA ALA A 103 -9.01 -5.05 12.29
C ALA A 103 -9.75 -4.33 13.41
N GLY A 104 -10.92 -3.81 13.08
CA GLY A 104 -11.74 -3.10 14.05
C GLY A 104 -11.36 -1.64 14.26
N VAL A 105 -10.26 -1.17 13.68
CA VAL A 105 -9.86 0.23 13.84
C VAL A 105 -10.34 0.99 12.61
N LYS A 106 -11.45 1.70 12.75
CA LYS A 106 -12.10 2.36 11.62
C LYS A 106 -11.40 3.65 11.23
N THR A 107 -11.47 3.98 9.96
CA THR A 107 -10.81 5.18 9.46
C THR A 107 -11.54 6.44 9.84
N GLY A 108 -12.85 6.40 9.89
CA GLY A 108 -13.62 7.59 10.17
C GLY A 108 -13.52 8.65 9.09
N LEU A 109 -13.15 8.29 7.88
CA LEU A 109 -12.99 9.27 6.82
C LEU A 109 -14.34 9.78 6.35
N PRO A 110 -14.44 11.11 6.14
CA PRO A 110 -15.70 11.66 5.61
C PRO A 110 -15.89 11.22 4.16
N GLY A 111 -17.14 11.01 3.79
CA GLY A 111 -17.45 10.68 2.40
C GLY A 111 -17.14 9.27 1.98
N ARG A 112 -16.86 8.39 2.92
CA ARG A 112 -16.55 7.00 2.59
C ARG A 112 -17.68 6.10 3.02
#